data_18adc825c8cb7cab3f8e55419a9cf441
#
_entry.id   18adc825c8cb7cab3f8e55419a9cf441
#
_cell.length_a   1.000
_cell.length_b   1.000
_cell.length_c   1.000
_cell.angle_alpha   90.00
_cell.angle_beta   90.00
_cell.angle_gamma   90.00
#
_symmetry.space_group_name_H-M   'P 1'
#
loop_
_entity.id
_entity.type
_entity.pdbx_description
1 polymer ?
#
loop_
_entity_poly.entity_id
_entity_poly.type
_entity_poly.pdbx_seq_one_letter_code
_entity_poly.pdbx_strand_id
1 'polypeptide(L)'
;MVDQGVTDDLELTILMPCLNEAATVAACVDAAQAALRKLGVAGEVVVADNGSTDGSRELAAAHGARIVRVTERGYGAALLAGIEAARGRYVVMGDADLSYDFAEAGRYLAKLREGYDLVMGNRFDGAIEPGAMPPIHRYLGNPVLSGLGRLFFGSPVGDFHSGMRGFRR
;
A
#
# COMPACT_ATOMS: atom_id res chain seq x y z
N MET A 1 14.36 -38.60 -0.70
CA MET A 1 13.30 -37.85 -1.36
C MET A 1 13.36 -36.47 -0.74
N VAL A 2 14.14 -35.56 -1.35
CA VAL A 2 14.42 -34.24 -0.80
C VAL A 2 13.24 -33.36 -1.15
N ASP A 3 12.51 -32.95 -0.12
CA ASP A 3 11.48 -31.90 -0.22
C ASP A 3 12.17 -30.63 -0.77
N GLN A 4 11.95 -30.36 -2.04
CA GLN A 4 12.34 -29.09 -2.63
C GLN A 4 11.33 -28.07 -2.11
N GLY A 5 11.67 -27.49 -0.96
CA GLY A 5 11.00 -26.30 -0.46
C GLY A 5 10.99 -25.26 -1.57
N VAL A 6 9.82 -25.04 -2.16
CA VAL A 6 9.56 -23.87 -2.99
C VAL A 6 9.83 -22.67 -2.09
N THR A 7 11.03 -22.12 -2.17
CA THR A 7 11.25 -20.77 -1.70
C THR A 7 10.38 -19.90 -2.58
N ASP A 8 9.21 -19.51 -2.05
CA ASP A 8 8.36 -18.48 -2.63
C ASP A 8 9.15 -17.16 -2.59
N ASP A 9 10.08 -17.00 -3.53
CA ASP A 9 10.78 -15.73 -3.77
C ASP A 9 9.78 -14.76 -4.41
N LEU A 10 8.81 -14.33 -3.61
CA LEU A 10 7.87 -13.32 -4.05
C LEU A 10 8.62 -11.99 -4.27
N GLU A 11 8.41 -11.41 -5.41
CA GLU A 11 9.02 -10.12 -5.72
C GLU A 11 8.26 -8.96 -5.07
N LEU A 12 6.93 -9.00 -5.10
CA LEU A 12 6.09 -7.89 -4.66
C LEU A 12 5.00 -8.34 -3.69
N THR A 13 4.88 -7.66 -2.56
CA THR A 13 3.68 -7.67 -1.71
C THR A 13 2.93 -6.36 -1.90
N ILE A 14 1.64 -6.43 -2.25
CA ILE A 14 0.73 -5.28 -2.13
C ILE A 14 0.03 -5.39 -0.80
N LEU A 15 0.25 -4.40 0.08
CA LEU A 15 -0.21 -4.37 1.47
C LEU A 15 -1.32 -3.33 1.67
N MET A 16 -2.40 -3.74 2.31
CA MET A 16 -3.54 -2.88 2.66
C MET A 16 -3.85 -3.00 4.16
N PRO A 17 -3.70 -1.93 4.96
CA PRO A 17 -4.32 -1.89 6.28
C PRO A 17 -5.84 -1.83 6.11
N CYS A 18 -6.59 -2.49 6.99
CA CYS A 18 -8.04 -2.59 6.87
C CYS A 18 -8.70 -2.51 8.26
N LEU A 19 -9.75 -1.70 8.36
CA LEU A 19 -10.64 -1.66 9.52
C LEU A 19 -12.05 -1.24 9.08
N ASN A 20 -12.96 -2.20 8.94
CA ASN A 20 -14.35 -1.99 8.54
C ASN A 20 -14.49 -1.33 7.14
N GLU A 21 -13.89 -1.97 6.14
CA GLU A 21 -13.88 -1.56 4.74
C GLU A 21 -14.66 -2.53 3.83
N ALA A 22 -15.74 -3.17 4.34
CA ALA A 22 -16.49 -4.17 3.59
C ALA A 22 -17.02 -3.67 2.24
N ALA A 23 -17.30 -2.37 2.13
CA ALA A 23 -17.79 -1.77 0.89
C ALA A 23 -16.74 -1.68 -0.24
N THR A 24 -15.45 -1.65 0.10
CA THR A 24 -14.37 -1.26 -0.82
C THR A 24 -13.25 -2.31 -0.93
N VAL A 25 -13.00 -3.07 0.14
CA VAL A 25 -11.85 -3.98 0.23
C VAL A 25 -11.80 -5.02 -0.89
N ALA A 26 -12.94 -5.56 -1.31
CA ALA A 26 -13.01 -6.54 -2.39
C ALA A 26 -12.49 -5.95 -3.71
N ALA A 27 -12.97 -4.76 -4.08
CA ALA A 27 -12.52 -4.06 -5.29
C ALA A 27 -11.04 -3.68 -5.22
N CYS A 28 -10.55 -3.27 -4.05
CA CYS A 28 -9.12 -2.98 -3.84
C CYS A 28 -8.26 -4.23 -4.03
N VAL A 29 -8.67 -5.37 -3.47
CA VAL A 29 -7.95 -6.64 -3.64
C VAL A 29 -7.95 -7.07 -5.10
N ASP A 30 -9.10 -6.98 -5.81
CA ASP A 30 -9.19 -7.34 -7.22
C ASP A 30 -8.26 -6.46 -8.08
N ALA A 31 -8.22 -5.15 -7.82
CA ALA A 31 -7.31 -4.22 -8.50
C ALA A 31 -5.84 -4.57 -8.26
N ALA A 32 -5.47 -4.89 -7.01
CA ALA A 32 -4.12 -5.31 -6.66
C ALA A 32 -3.73 -6.64 -7.33
N GLN A 33 -4.63 -7.63 -7.33
CA GLN A 33 -4.42 -8.90 -8.03
C GLN A 33 -4.26 -8.69 -9.56
N ALA A 34 -5.07 -7.81 -10.14
CA ALA A 34 -4.95 -7.45 -11.55
C ALA A 34 -3.61 -6.78 -11.87
N ALA A 35 -3.13 -5.91 -10.97
CA ALA A 35 -1.83 -5.27 -11.10
C ALA A 35 -0.68 -6.30 -11.09
N LEU A 36 -0.68 -7.25 -10.14
CA LEU A 36 0.32 -8.31 -10.08
C LEU A 36 0.32 -9.16 -11.35
N ARG A 37 -0.85 -9.56 -11.85
CA ARG A 37 -0.98 -10.31 -13.12
C ARG A 37 -0.45 -9.51 -14.32
N LYS A 38 -0.81 -8.23 -14.41
CA LYS A 38 -0.36 -7.34 -15.50
C LYS A 38 1.15 -7.15 -15.51
N LEU A 39 1.76 -7.07 -14.32
CA LEU A 39 3.22 -6.95 -14.16
C LEU A 39 3.95 -8.26 -14.45
N GLY A 40 3.28 -9.40 -14.43
CA GLY A 40 3.88 -10.72 -14.63
C GLY A 40 4.90 -11.07 -13.53
N VAL A 41 4.71 -10.58 -12.32
CA VAL A 41 5.62 -10.82 -11.18
C VAL A 41 5.04 -11.82 -10.20
N ALA A 42 5.90 -12.62 -9.57
CA ALA A 42 5.50 -13.41 -8.42
C ALA A 42 5.20 -12.47 -7.25
N GLY A 43 3.95 -12.45 -6.79
CA GLY A 43 3.52 -11.52 -5.76
C GLY A 43 2.32 -12.01 -4.96
N GLU A 44 2.03 -11.29 -3.90
CA GLU A 44 0.87 -11.53 -3.03
C GLU A 44 0.15 -10.22 -2.71
N VAL A 45 -1.13 -10.34 -2.36
CA VAL A 45 -1.91 -9.27 -1.74
C VAL A 45 -2.10 -9.62 -0.27
N VAL A 46 -1.74 -8.70 0.61
CA VAL A 46 -1.86 -8.83 2.06
C VAL A 46 -2.84 -7.78 2.57
N VAL A 47 -3.83 -8.22 3.33
CA VAL A 47 -4.73 -7.32 4.07
C VAL A 47 -4.44 -7.48 5.56
N ALA A 48 -3.93 -6.41 6.18
CA ALA A 48 -3.65 -6.33 7.62
C ALA A 48 -4.90 -5.82 8.33
N ASP A 49 -5.72 -6.75 8.83
CA ASP A 49 -7.00 -6.46 9.47
C ASP A 49 -6.82 -6.08 10.95
N ASN A 50 -7.22 -4.87 11.30
CA ASN A 50 -7.12 -4.31 12.65
C ASN A 50 -8.38 -4.52 13.50
N GLY A 51 -9.08 -5.62 13.29
CA GLY A 51 -10.25 -6.02 14.06
C GLY A 51 -11.60 -5.63 13.45
N SER A 52 -11.73 -5.77 12.12
CA SER A 52 -12.99 -5.55 11.41
C SER A 52 -14.10 -6.48 11.91
N THR A 53 -15.31 -5.93 11.94
CA THR A 53 -16.54 -6.62 12.41
C THR A 53 -17.64 -6.65 11.35
N ASP A 54 -17.39 -6.08 10.17
CA ASP A 54 -18.35 -5.86 9.08
C ASP A 54 -18.25 -6.88 7.93
N GLY A 55 -17.39 -7.91 8.07
CA GLY A 55 -17.15 -8.90 7.03
C GLY A 55 -15.99 -8.58 6.07
N SER A 56 -15.25 -7.50 6.30
CA SER A 56 -14.11 -7.11 5.45
C SER A 56 -13.08 -8.22 5.27
N ARG A 57 -12.75 -8.97 6.32
CA ARG A 57 -11.77 -10.08 6.26
C ARG A 57 -12.20 -11.19 5.33
N GLU A 58 -13.44 -11.60 5.48
CA GLU A 58 -14.05 -12.68 4.72
C GLU A 58 -14.12 -12.32 3.24
N LEU A 59 -14.48 -11.07 2.94
CA LEU A 59 -14.49 -10.53 1.58
C LEU A 59 -13.08 -10.48 0.98
N ALA A 60 -12.11 -9.92 1.69
CA ALA A 60 -10.74 -9.83 1.22
C ALA A 60 -10.14 -11.23 0.95
N ALA A 61 -10.38 -12.19 1.86
CA ALA A 61 -9.91 -13.57 1.69
C ALA A 61 -10.57 -14.25 0.48
N ALA A 62 -11.87 -14.05 0.27
CA ALA A 62 -12.61 -14.62 -0.87
C ALA A 62 -12.08 -14.09 -2.22
N HIS A 63 -11.52 -12.87 -2.25
CA HIS A 63 -10.89 -12.27 -3.42
C HIS A 63 -9.40 -12.57 -3.55
N GLY A 64 -8.85 -13.46 -2.70
CA GLY A 64 -7.49 -13.98 -2.83
C GLY A 64 -6.43 -13.22 -2.05
N ALA A 65 -6.80 -12.35 -1.11
CA ALA A 65 -5.85 -11.73 -0.20
C ALA A 65 -5.48 -12.68 0.95
N ARG A 66 -4.23 -12.63 1.35
CA ARG A 66 -3.78 -13.24 2.61
C ARG A 66 -4.07 -12.29 3.77
N ILE A 67 -4.80 -12.76 4.76
CA ILE A 67 -5.21 -11.97 5.92
C ILE A 67 -4.17 -12.07 7.03
N VAL A 68 -3.74 -10.93 7.53
CA VAL A 68 -2.93 -10.78 8.75
C VAL A 68 -3.81 -10.16 9.83
N ARG A 69 -4.11 -10.92 10.87
CA ARG A 69 -4.92 -10.42 12.00
C ARG A 69 -4.04 -9.64 12.96
N VAL A 70 -4.41 -8.38 13.20
CA VAL A 70 -3.66 -7.45 14.06
C VAL A 70 -4.44 -7.20 15.32
N THR A 71 -3.90 -7.63 16.47
CA THR A 71 -4.57 -7.50 17.77
C THR A 71 -4.35 -6.13 18.40
N GLU A 72 -3.20 -5.53 18.17
CA GLU A 72 -2.91 -4.17 18.62
C GLU A 72 -3.68 -3.17 17.76
N ARG A 73 -4.44 -2.29 18.40
CA ARG A 73 -5.26 -1.31 17.69
C ARG A 73 -4.43 -0.14 17.17
N GLY A 74 -4.72 0.28 15.96
CA GLY A 74 -4.15 1.48 15.35
C GLY A 74 -3.66 1.23 13.92
N TYR A 75 -3.73 2.27 13.12
CA TYR A 75 -3.29 2.25 11.72
C TYR A 75 -1.81 1.84 11.60
N GLY A 76 -0.94 2.41 12.45
CA GLY A 76 0.48 2.07 12.47
C GLY A 76 0.73 0.62 12.86
N ALA A 77 -0.03 0.07 13.82
CA ALA A 77 0.06 -1.34 14.22
C ALA A 77 -0.32 -2.27 13.06
N ALA A 78 -1.39 -1.93 12.31
CA ALA A 78 -1.79 -2.68 11.13
C ALA A 78 -0.71 -2.68 10.06
N LEU A 79 -0.11 -1.53 9.78
CA LEU A 79 0.98 -1.42 8.82
C LEU A 79 2.21 -2.22 9.25
N LEU A 80 2.67 -2.08 10.48
CA LEU A 80 3.85 -2.80 10.98
C LEU A 80 3.66 -4.32 10.89
N ALA A 81 2.53 -4.82 11.39
CA ALA A 81 2.24 -6.25 11.32
C ALA A 81 2.14 -6.75 9.87
N GLY A 82 1.56 -5.96 8.97
CA GLY A 82 1.50 -6.29 7.55
C GLY A 82 2.87 -6.31 6.88
N ILE A 83 3.74 -5.35 7.21
CA ILE A 83 5.13 -5.27 6.71
C ILE A 83 5.94 -6.46 7.20
N GLU A 84 5.85 -6.80 8.48
CA GLU A 84 6.54 -7.95 9.06
C GLU A 84 6.09 -9.28 8.43
N ALA A 85 4.79 -9.38 8.14
CA ALA A 85 4.21 -10.55 7.51
C ALA A 85 4.43 -10.62 5.99
N ALA A 86 4.80 -9.52 5.33
CA ALA A 86 5.04 -9.48 3.89
C ALA A 86 6.15 -10.46 3.48
N ARG A 87 5.97 -11.12 2.33
CA ARG A 87 6.94 -12.11 1.80
C ARG A 87 7.70 -11.60 0.59
N GLY A 88 7.18 -10.58 -0.09
CA GLY A 88 7.81 -9.98 -1.26
C GLY A 88 9.10 -9.25 -0.88
N ARG A 89 10.06 -9.27 -1.79
CA ARG A 89 11.30 -8.47 -1.70
C ARG A 89 10.99 -6.98 -1.59
N TYR A 90 9.92 -6.55 -2.28
CA TYR A 90 9.41 -5.19 -2.26
C TYR A 90 7.99 -5.18 -1.71
N VAL A 91 7.63 -4.09 -1.06
CA VAL A 91 6.29 -3.86 -0.56
C VAL A 91 5.77 -2.56 -1.18
N VAL A 92 4.56 -2.61 -1.73
CA VAL A 92 3.78 -1.41 -2.09
C VAL A 92 2.55 -1.40 -1.21
N MET A 93 2.36 -0.34 -0.44
CA MET A 93 1.22 -0.19 0.46
C MET A 93 0.27 0.91 -0.01
N GLY A 94 -1.01 0.74 0.29
CA GLY A 94 -2.08 1.71 0.07
C GLY A 94 -3.31 1.34 0.88
N ASP A 95 -4.23 2.27 1.10
CA ASP A 95 -5.43 2.05 1.89
C ASP A 95 -6.48 1.21 1.12
N ALA A 96 -7.36 0.51 1.86
CA ALA A 96 -8.39 -0.38 1.30
C ALA A 96 -9.72 0.34 0.99
N ASP A 97 -9.70 1.67 0.81
CA ASP A 97 -10.86 2.56 0.71
C ASP A 97 -11.07 3.16 -0.69
N LEU A 98 -10.39 2.63 -1.70
CA LEU A 98 -10.35 3.12 -3.08
C LEU A 98 -9.68 4.48 -3.28
N SER A 99 -9.01 5.04 -2.26
CA SER A 99 -8.27 6.31 -2.39
C SER A 99 -7.05 6.21 -3.30
N TYR A 100 -6.57 4.99 -3.59
CA TYR A 100 -5.38 4.73 -4.39
C TYR A 100 -5.65 3.72 -5.51
N ASP A 101 -5.08 3.99 -6.68
CA ASP A 101 -5.12 3.07 -7.81
C ASP A 101 -3.94 2.10 -7.77
N PHE A 102 -4.20 0.84 -7.40
CA PHE A 102 -3.18 -0.20 -7.38
C PHE A 102 -2.64 -0.57 -8.77
N ALA A 103 -3.27 -0.14 -9.87
CA ALA A 103 -2.67 -0.27 -11.20
C ALA A 103 -1.33 0.48 -11.32
N GLU A 104 -1.12 1.50 -10.49
CA GLU A 104 0.12 2.27 -10.42
C GLU A 104 1.27 1.54 -9.68
N ALA A 105 1.02 0.39 -9.03
CA ALA A 105 2.03 -0.38 -8.30
C ALA A 105 3.28 -0.68 -9.14
N GLY A 106 3.11 -0.84 -10.46
CA GLY A 106 4.22 -1.07 -11.39
C GLY A 106 5.23 0.08 -11.44
N ARG A 107 4.78 1.32 -11.28
CA ARG A 107 5.68 2.51 -11.25
C ARG A 107 6.55 2.51 -9.99
N TYR A 108 5.97 2.11 -8.86
CA TYR A 108 6.72 1.95 -7.60
C TYR A 108 7.75 0.83 -7.72
N LEU A 109 7.32 -0.34 -8.22
CA LEU A 109 8.21 -1.47 -8.43
C LEU A 109 9.38 -1.13 -9.37
N ALA A 110 9.13 -0.41 -10.46
CA ALA A 110 10.18 0.01 -11.38
C ALA A 110 11.25 0.85 -10.66
N LYS A 111 10.85 1.82 -9.85
CA LYS A 111 11.76 2.66 -9.08
C LYS A 111 12.54 1.87 -8.01
N LEU A 112 11.87 0.94 -7.33
CA LEU A 112 12.53 0.06 -6.35
C LEU A 112 13.58 -0.85 -7.02
N ARG A 113 13.30 -1.32 -8.25
CA ARG A 113 14.28 -2.09 -9.06
C ARG A 113 15.47 -1.24 -9.51
N GLU A 114 15.29 0.08 -9.71
CA GLU A 114 16.39 1.04 -9.99
C GLU A 114 17.30 1.24 -8.75
N GLY A 115 16.92 0.75 -7.57
CA GLY A 115 17.74 0.80 -6.35
C GLY A 115 17.26 1.82 -5.31
N TYR A 116 16.12 2.47 -5.51
CA TYR A 116 15.53 3.31 -4.46
C TYR A 116 15.05 2.44 -3.30
N ASP A 117 15.33 2.85 -2.07
CA ASP A 117 14.87 2.15 -0.87
C ASP A 117 13.44 2.52 -0.49
N LEU A 118 13.02 3.75 -0.82
CA LEU A 118 11.67 4.27 -0.58
C LEU A 118 11.18 5.06 -1.78
N VAL A 119 9.97 4.76 -2.23
CA VAL A 119 9.26 5.49 -3.29
C VAL A 119 7.94 5.98 -2.71
N MET A 120 7.67 7.26 -2.81
CA MET A 120 6.42 7.88 -2.34
C MET A 120 5.61 8.41 -3.51
N GLY A 121 4.30 8.23 -3.46
CA GLY A 121 3.39 8.89 -4.39
C GLY A 121 3.43 10.41 -4.20
N ASN A 122 3.21 11.14 -5.27
CA ASN A 122 3.03 12.58 -5.21
C ASN A 122 1.67 12.94 -5.80
N ARG A 123 0.70 13.23 -4.96
CA ARG A 123 -0.66 13.58 -5.39
C ARG A 123 -0.73 14.92 -6.12
N PHE A 124 0.28 15.78 -5.92
CA PHE A 124 0.33 17.11 -6.53
C PHE A 124 0.81 17.08 -7.99
N ASP A 125 1.54 16.03 -8.41
CA ASP A 125 1.99 15.85 -9.79
C ASP A 125 0.93 15.13 -10.65
N GLY A 126 -0.16 14.65 -10.05
CA GLY A 126 -1.28 13.98 -10.69
C GLY A 126 -2.54 14.86 -10.77
N ALA A 127 -3.56 14.37 -11.48
CA ALA A 127 -4.87 14.98 -11.45
C ALA A 127 -5.57 14.60 -10.13
N ILE A 128 -5.69 15.55 -9.20
CA ILE A 128 -6.52 15.37 -8.01
C ILE A 128 -7.98 15.55 -8.45
N GLU A 129 -8.79 14.50 -8.32
CA GLU A 129 -10.22 14.57 -8.66
C GLU A 129 -10.95 15.67 -7.85
N PRO A 130 -11.93 16.34 -8.45
CA PRO A 130 -12.71 17.35 -7.75
C PRO A 130 -13.37 16.76 -6.49
N GLY A 131 -13.10 17.36 -5.32
CA GLY A 131 -13.66 16.91 -4.05
C GLY A 131 -12.83 15.86 -3.29
N ALA A 132 -11.81 15.25 -3.89
CA ALA A 132 -10.97 14.26 -3.23
C ALA A 132 -10.08 14.83 -2.09
N MET A 133 -9.87 16.14 -2.08
CA MET A 133 -9.08 16.79 -1.04
C MET A 133 -9.67 18.16 -0.68
N PRO A 134 -9.92 18.46 0.60
CA PRO A 134 -10.36 19.79 1.04
C PRO A 134 -9.39 20.88 0.59
N PRO A 135 -9.88 22.05 0.13
CA PRO A 135 -9.03 23.13 -0.39
C PRO A 135 -7.91 23.56 0.57
N ILE A 136 -8.21 23.62 1.87
CA ILE A 136 -7.22 24.00 2.89
C ILE A 136 -6.05 23.00 2.95
N HIS A 137 -6.32 21.70 2.81
CA HIS A 137 -5.26 20.68 2.76
C HIS A 137 -4.50 20.73 1.45
N ARG A 138 -5.18 20.99 0.33
CA ARG A 138 -4.58 21.05 -1.00
C ARG A 138 -3.63 22.22 -1.17
N TYR A 139 -4.01 23.42 -0.71
CA TYR A 139 -3.29 24.66 -1.01
C TYR A 139 -2.44 25.17 0.15
N LEU A 140 -2.71 24.76 1.38
CA LEU A 140 -1.99 25.25 2.56
C LEU A 140 -1.37 24.13 3.40
N GLY A 141 -2.17 23.20 3.92
CA GLY A 141 -1.72 22.20 4.89
C GLY A 141 -0.60 21.31 4.35
N ASN A 142 -0.89 20.53 3.31
CA ASN A 142 0.07 19.58 2.78
C ASN A 142 1.31 20.23 2.13
N PRO A 143 1.21 21.33 1.35
CA PRO A 143 2.39 22.02 0.83
C PRO A 143 3.29 22.59 1.91
N VAL A 144 2.71 23.20 2.96
CA VAL A 144 3.49 23.76 4.08
C VAL A 144 4.19 22.65 4.85
N LEU A 145 3.48 21.58 5.21
CA LEU A 145 4.06 20.44 5.93
C LEU A 145 5.12 19.73 5.10
N SER A 146 4.89 19.53 3.80
CA SER A 146 5.90 18.96 2.91
C SER A 146 7.11 19.88 2.74
N GLY A 147 6.89 21.20 2.71
CA GLY A 147 7.96 22.21 2.69
C GLY A 147 8.82 22.15 3.95
N LEU A 148 8.22 22.08 5.12
CA LEU A 148 8.91 21.91 6.40
C LEU A 148 9.66 20.56 6.43
N GLY A 149 9.04 19.48 5.98
CA GLY A 149 9.69 18.16 5.90
C GLY A 149 10.95 18.21 5.02
N ARG A 150 10.88 18.85 3.85
CA ARG A 150 12.06 19.05 2.99
C ARG A 150 13.14 19.87 3.66
N LEU A 151 12.75 20.93 4.36
CA LEU A 151 13.70 21.81 5.06
C LEU A 151 14.43 21.08 6.20
N PHE A 152 13.69 20.34 7.04
CA PHE A 152 14.28 19.69 8.22
C PHE A 152 15.02 18.38 7.90
N PHE A 153 14.58 17.64 6.86
CA PHE A 153 15.15 16.32 6.54
C PHE A 153 16.01 16.31 5.29
N GLY A 154 16.13 17.44 4.55
CA GLY A 154 16.89 17.50 3.30
C GLY A 154 16.37 16.55 2.21
N SER A 155 15.10 16.15 2.28
CA SER A 155 14.52 15.12 1.44
C SER A 155 13.89 15.72 0.17
N PRO A 156 14.05 15.11 -1.02
CA PRO A 156 13.43 15.55 -2.25
C PRO A 156 11.93 15.19 -2.36
N VAL A 157 11.33 14.56 -1.35
CA VAL A 157 9.95 14.10 -1.35
C VAL A 157 8.99 15.27 -1.54
N GLY A 158 8.12 15.16 -2.57
CA GLY A 158 7.13 16.18 -2.90
C GLY A 158 5.88 16.16 -2.02
N ASP A 159 5.44 14.97 -1.61
CA ASP A 159 4.24 14.76 -0.79
C ASP A 159 4.50 13.77 0.36
N PHE A 160 4.80 14.30 1.54
CA PHE A 160 5.03 13.49 2.75
C PHE A 160 3.76 12.78 3.26
N HIS A 161 2.58 13.19 2.79
CA HIS A 161 1.29 12.69 3.27
C HIS A 161 0.62 11.70 2.31
N SER A 162 1.31 11.31 1.21
CA SER A 162 0.79 10.24 0.36
C SER A 162 0.77 8.91 1.13
N GLY A 163 -0.38 8.23 1.16
CA GLY A 163 -0.52 6.92 1.77
C GLY A 163 0.05 5.81 0.89
N MET A 164 0.08 6.00 -0.45
CA MET A 164 0.68 4.99 -1.32
C MET A 164 2.20 5.13 -1.34
N ARG A 165 2.88 4.08 -0.90
CA ARG A 165 4.35 4.03 -0.75
C ARG A 165 4.87 2.67 -1.17
N GLY A 166 6.07 2.68 -1.73
CA GLY A 166 6.80 1.45 -2.03
C GLY A 166 8.17 1.46 -1.34
N PHE A 167 8.62 0.32 -0.83
CA PHE A 167 9.93 0.19 -0.18
C PHE A 167 10.49 -1.22 -0.30
N ARG A 168 11.79 -1.34 -0.07
CA ARG A 168 12.47 -2.61 0.06
C ARG A 168 12.24 -3.16 1.47
N ARG A 169 11.89 -4.44 1.55
CA ARG A 169 11.78 -5.17 2.81
C ARG A 169 13.14 -5.57 3.34
#